data_947da2146b785bea7ae4485b6695902f
#
_entry.id   947da2146b785bea7ae4485b6695902f
#
_cell.length_a   1.000
_cell.length_b   1.000
_cell.length_c   1.000
_cell.angle_alpha   90.00
_cell.angle_beta   90.00
_cell.angle_gamma   90.00
#
_symmetry.space_group_name_H-M   'P 1'
#
loop_
_entity.id
_entity.type
_entity.pdbx_description
1 polymer ?
#
loop_
_entity_poly.entity_id
_entity_poly.type
_entity_poly.pdbx_seq_one_letter_code
_entity_poly.pdbx_strand_id
1 'polypeptide(L)'
;TVMTDWWGGADGAAQMIASNDMLEPGTKEQAAHIIEGVKNGTLDEAVVDRNVRRILELVVKTPRFKGYKYSNNPDMKAHASVTRQSATEGMVLLKNDNRALPLSSQDKNIALFGVVSYNFFSGGTGSGDINRPYVVSLLDGLKNQHITVDENIKALYQAHNKPQEQGEQKRIGEMPMDTAIIKYAAGSNDMAIITLGRISGEYVDRVSSDFFLSETERELVKNVTRIFHAANKKV
;
A
#
# COMPACT_ATOMS: atom_id res chain seq x y z
N THR A 1 7.39 -16.05 22.42
CA THR A 1 6.00 -15.58 22.60
C THR A 1 5.29 -15.71 21.27
N VAL A 2 4.13 -16.37 21.27
CA VAL A 2 3.23 -16.48 20.15
C VAL A 2 1.94 -15.76 20.51
N MET A 3 1.38 -15.00 19.57
CA MET A 3 0.09 -14.34 19.76
C MET A 3 -0.81 -14.58 18.55
N THR A 4 -2.12 -14.57 18.78
CA THR A 4 -3.08 -14.63 17.68
C THR A 4 -3.10 -13.33 16.90
N ASP A 5 -3.58 -13.38 15.71
CA ASP A 5 -4.23 -12.25 15.08
C ASP A 5 -5.60 -11.99 15.75
N TRP A 6 -6.25 -10.87 15.46
CA TRP A 6 -7.55 -10.51 15.99
C TRP A 6 -8.59 -11.58 15.68
N TRP A 7 -9.30 -12.07 16.71
CA TRP A 7 -10.34 -13.09 16.62
C TRP A 7 -9.83 -14.48 16.18
N GLY A 8 -8.52 -14.71 16.30
CA GLY A 8 -7.90 -16.00 15.92
C GLY A 8 -8.20 -17.11 16.91
N GLY A 9 -9.34 -17.78 16.74
CA GLY A 9 -9.77 -18.92 17.55
C GLY A 9 -10.69 -18.55 18.71
N ALA A 10 -11.50 -19.53 19.15
CA ALA A 10 -12.53 -19.34 20.17
C ALA A 10 -12.23 -20.05 21.50
N ASP A 11 -11.55 -21.21 21.47
CA ASP A 11 -11.26 -22.02 22.65
C ASP A 11 -9.93 -21.59 23.30
N GLY A 12 -10.01 -20.78 24.37
CA GLY A 12 -8.83 -20.29 25.10
C GLY A 12 -7.99 -21.40 25.72
N ALA A 13 -8.59 -22.47 26.23
CA ALA A 13 -7.84 -23.59 26.85
C ALA A 13 -7.03 -24.36 25.80
N ALA A 14 -7.64 -24.69 24.67
CA ALA A 14 -6.96 -25.35 23.56
C ALA A 14 -5.81 -24.50 23.00
N GLN A 15 -6.01 -23.17 22.91
CA GLN A 15 -4.98 -22.24 22.47
C GLN A 15 -3.79 -22.18 23.44
N MET A 16 -4.02 -22.20 24.77
CA MET A 16 -2.95 -22.30 25.77
C MET A 16 -2.14 -23.58 25.61
N ILE A 17 -2.81 -24.73 25.44
CA ILE A 17 -2.16 -26.03 25.24
C ILE A 17 -1.30 -26.00 23.98
N ALA A 18 -1.81 -25.40 22.90
CA ALA A 18 -1.09 -25.23 21.63
C ALA A 18 0.09 -24.24 21.71
N SER A 19 0.41 -23.71 22.90
CA SER A 19 1.48 -22.73 23.13
C SER A 19 1.24 -21.36 22.54
N ASN A 20 -0.01 -20.95 22.41
CA ASN A 20 -0.37 -19.57 22.08
C ASN A 20 -0.37 -18.75 23.38
N ASP A 21 0.55 -17.81 23.51
CA ASP A 21 0.80 -17.12 24.79
C ASP A 21 -0.12 -15.91 25.00
N MET A 22 -0.54 -15.24 23.91
CA MET A 22 -1.43 -14.07 23.93
C MET A 22 -2.60 -14.26 22.97
N LEU A 23 -3.81 -14.07 23.46
CA LEU A 23 -5.03 -14.15 22.69
C LEU A 23 -5.57 -12.74 22.40
N GLU A 24 -5.63 -12.37 21.13
CA GLU A 24 -6.07 -11.04 20.73
C GLU A 24 -7.47 -11.09 20.07
N PRO A 25 -8.35 -10.13 20.43
CA PRO A 25 -8.25 -9.09 21.47
C PRO A 25 -8.46 -9.63 22.89
N GLY A 26 -8.64 -10.93 23.06
CA GLY A 26 -8.98 -11.60 24.31
C GLY A 26 -10.45 -11.39 24.71
N THR A 27 -11.25 -12.46 24.65
CA THR A 27 -12.66 -12.41 25.03
C THR A 27 -12.89 -12.93 26.45
N LYS A 28 -14.05 -12.57 27.04
CA LYS A 28 -14.45 -13.11 28.34
C LYS A 28 -14.65 -14.63 28.28
N GLU A 29 -15.14 -15.13 27.15
CA GLU A 29 -15.36 -16.56 26.89
C GLU A 29 -14.02 -17.31 26.86
N GLN A 30 -13.01 -16.79 26.17
CA GLN A 30 -11.67 -17.39 26.15
C GLN A 30 -11.05 -17.42 27.55
N ALA A 31 -11.19 -16.34 28.34
CA ALA A 31 -10.74 -16.31 29.72
C ALA A 31 -11.50 -17.35 30.60
N ALA A 32 -12.82 -17.49 30.41
CA ALA A 32 -13.60 -18.49 31.11
C ALA A 32 -13.14 -19.92 30.77
N HIS A 33 -12.88 -20.23 29.50
CA HIS A 33 -12.38 -21.54 29.07
C HIS A 33 -11.04 -21.90 29.74
N ILE A 34 -10.12 -20.93 29.90
CA ILE A 34 -8.84 -21.12 30.59
C ILE A 34 -9.09 -21.43 32.08
N ILE A 35 -9.92 -20.61 32.74
CA ILE A 35 -10.22 -20.77 34.17
C ILE A 35 -10.91 -22.11 34.45
N GLU A 36 -11.91 -22.47 33.65
CA GLU A 36 -12.64 -23.72 33.79
C GLU A 36 -11.76 -24.93 33.44
N GLY A 37 -10.92 -24.82 32.42
CA GLY A 37 -9.97 -25.86 32.05
C GLY A 37 -8.98 -26.19 33.17
N VAL A 38 -8.48 -25.19 33.88
CA VAL A 38 -7.62 -25.42 35.07
C VAL A 38 -8.44 -26.03 36.22
N LYS A 39 -9.65 -25.53 36.50
CA LYS A 39 -10.50 -26.05 37.59
C LYS A 39 -10.93 -27.50 37.42
N ASN A 40 -11.22 -27.89 36.20
CA ASN A 40 -11.70 -29.28 35.87
C ASN A 40 -10.56 -30.23 35.46
N GLY A 41 -9.31 -29.73 35.42
CA GLY A 41 -8.11 -30.53 35.13
C GLY A 41 -7.89 -30.83 33.66
N THR A 42 -8.63 -30.21 32.72
CA THR A 42 -8.41 -30.37 31.26
C THR A 42 -7.29 -29.49 30.72
N LEU A 43 -6.92 -28.44 31.48
CA LEU A 43 -5.77 -27.60 31.22
C LEU A 43 -4.82 -27.62 32.44
N ASP A 44 -3.61 -28.13 32.28
CA ASP A 44 -2.60 -28.11 33.33
C ASP A 44 -2.16 -26.64 33.60
N GLU A 45 -2.18 -26.25 34.87
CA GLU A 45 -1.75 -24.92 35.32
C GLU A 45 -0.31 -24.62 34.89
N ALA A 46 0.56 -25.63 34.81
CA ALA A 46 1.93 -25.48 34.34
C ALA A 46 2.02 -25.00 32.87
N VAL A 47 0.99 -25.26 32.08
CA VAL A 47 0.88 -24.73 30.70
C VAL A 47 0.63 -23.24 30.73
N VAL A 48 -0.28 -22.80 31.61
CA VAL A 48 -0.58 -21.36 31.79
C VAL A 48 0.67 -20.63 32.31
N ASP A 49 1.34 -21.17 33.31
CA ASP A 49 2.59 -20.63 33.88
C ASP A 49 3.69 -20.50 32.83
N ARG A 50 3.83 -21.50 31.98
CA ARG A 50 4.76 -21.46 30.85
C ARG A 50 4.48 -20.31 29.91
N ASN A 51 3.21 -20.10 29.55
CA ASN A 51 2.80 -19.04 28.63
C ASN A 51 2.98 -17.67 29.27
N VAL A 52 2.57 -17.49 30.52
CA VAL A 52 2.78 -16.26 31.30
C VAL A 52 4.28 -15.93 31.42
N ARG A 53 5.12 -16.92 31.71
CA ARG A 53 6.58 -16.72 31.78
C ARG A 53 7.13 -16.15 30.48
N ARG A 54 6.70 -16.68 29.32
CA ARG A 54 7.15 -16.18 28.02
C ARG A 54 6.73 -14.73 27.78
N ILE A 55 5.53 -14.36 28.22
CA ILE A 55 5.07 -12.96 28.14
C ILE A 55 5.94 -12.08 29.04
N LEU A 56 6.18 -12.48 30.28
CA LEU A 56 7.03 -11.73 31.22
C LEU A 56 8.46 -11.57 30.70
N GLU A 57 9.04 -12.62 30.14
CA GLU A 57 10.35 -12.57 29.49
C GLU A 57 10.42 -11.57 28.34
N LEU A 58 9.32 -11.39 27.60
CA LEU A 58 9.22 -10.35 26.58
C LEU A 58 9.11 -8.97 27.24
N VAL A 59 8.22 -8.80 28.22
CA VAL A 59 7.98 -7.53 28.90
C VAL A 59 9.26 -6.94 29.47
N VAL A 60 10.08 -7.73 30.18
CA VAL A 60 11.34 -7.24 30.77
C VAL A 60 12.40 -6.83 29.73
N LYS A 61 12.23 -7.28 28.48
CA LYS A 61 13.12 -6.89 27.37
C LYS A 61 12.64 -5.60 26.66
N THR A 62 11.40 -5.16 26.89
CA THR A 62 10.85 -3.99 26.21
C THR A 62 11.60 -2.71 26.59
N PRO A 63 11.72 -1.75 25.66
CA PRO A 63 12.28 -0.44 25.96
C PRO A 63 11.54 0.27 27.11
N ARG A 64 10.22 0.10 27.19
CA ARG A 64 9.41 0.70 28.27
C ARG A 64 9.81 0.18 29.64
N PHE A 65 9.98 -1.13 29.79
CA PHE A 65 10.42 -1.73 31.05
C PHE A 65 11.82 -1.22 31.48
N LYS A 66 12.68 -0.95 30.50
CA LYS A 66 14.04 -0.40 30.70
C LYS A 66 14.05 1.12 30.92
N GLY A 67 12.90 1.75 31.09
CA GLY A 67 12.78 3.17 31.38
C GLY A 67 12.94 4.10 30.18
N TYR A 68 12.77 3.59 28.96
CA TYR A 68 12.78 4.42 27.75
C TYR A 68 11.76 5.56 27.85
N LYS A 69 12.23 6.76 27.58
CA LYS A 69 11.39 7.96 27.52
C LYS A 69 10.82 8.10 26.12
N TYR A 70 9.52 8.01 26.00
CA TYR A 70 8.80 8.19 24.75
C TYR A 70 8.11 9.54 24.70
N SER A 71 7.76 9.99 23.52
CA SER A 71 7.01 11.22 23.26
C SER A 71 5.86 10.94 22.31
N ASN A 72 4.72 11.60 22.51
CA ASN A 72 3.61 11.61 21.56
C ASN A 72 3.78 12.71 20.49
N ASN A 73 4.91 13.38 20.46
CA ASN A 73 5.26 14.42 19.49
C ASN A 73 6.49 13.99 18.67
N PRO A 74 6.32 13.04 17.72
CA PRO A 74 7.44 12.61 16.86
C PRO A 74 7.86 13.72 15.90
N ASP A 75 9.12 13.71 15.49
CA ASP A 75 9.61 14.58 14.40
C ASP A 75 9.08 14.07 13.06
N MET A 76 7.93 14.62 12.63
CA MET A 76 7.27 14.23 11.37
C MET A 76 8.12 14.51 10.14
N LYS A 77 9.01 15.52 10.19
CA LYS A 77 9.90 15.83 9.07
C LYS A 77 11.00 14.77 8.94
N ALA A 78 11.59 14.36 10.04
CA ALA A 78 12.54 13.26 10.04
C ALA A 78 11.89 11.95 9.58
N HIS A 79 10.67 11.64 10.06
CA HIS A 79 9.89 10.50 9.60
C HIS A 79 9.63 10.51 8.10
N ALA A 80 9.21 11.66 7.53
CA ALA A 80 8.99 11.79 6.09
C ALA A 80 10.26 11.50 5.27
N SER A 81 11.43 11.90 5.78
CA SER A 81 12.72 11.58 5.14
C SER A 81 13.01 10.08 5.12
N VAL A 82 12.75 9.38 6.24
CA VAL A 82 12.91 7.92 6.31
C VAL A 82 11.92 7.21 5.39
N THR A 83 10.66 7.64 5.37
CA THR A 83 9.63 7.09 4.47
C THR A 83 10.03 7.25 3.00
N ARG A 84 10.55 8.43 2.62
CA ARG A 84 11.05 8.67 1.27
C ARG A 84 12.19 7.73 0.90
N GLN A 85 13.16 7.55 1.82
CA GLN A 85 14.29 6.65 1.60
C GLN A 85 13.82 5.20 1.44
N SER A 86 12.94 4.73 2.32
CA SER A 86 12.36 3.38 2.26
C SER A 86 11.60 3.14 0.94
N ALA A 87 10.81 4.12 0.49
CA ALA A 87 10.10 4.02 -0.79
C ALA A 87 11.08 3.93 -1.97
N THR A 88 12.15 4.72 -1.94
CA THR A 88 13.19 4.71 -2.98
C THR A 88 13.89 3.34 -3.04
N GLU A 89 14.24 2.78 -1.90
CA GLU A 89 14.90 1.46 -1.82
C GLU A 89 13.94 0.29 -2.12
N GLY A 90 12.65 0.48 -1.92
CA GLY A 90 11.61 -0.51 -2.25
C GLY A 90 11.24 -0.56 -3.72
N MET A 91 11.65 0.41 -4.54
CA MET A 91 11.37 0.42 -5.98
C MET A 91 12.31 -0.53 -6.72
N VAL A 92 11.75 -1.35 -7.62
CA VAL A 92 12.52 -2.27 -8.46
C VAL A 92 12.45 -1.83 -9.92
N LEU A 93 13.60 -1.51 -10.51
CA LEU A 93 13.70 -1.18 -11.93
C LEU A 93 13.81 -2.48 -12.73
N LEU A 94 12.71 -2.93 -13.33
CA LEU A 94 12.66 -4.19 -14.06
C LEU A 94 13.28 -4.10 -15.47
N LYS A 95 13.20 -2.92 -16.10
CA LYS A 95 13.67 -2.69 -17.46
C LYS A 95 14.01 -1.22 -17.66
N ASN A 96 15.09 -0.92 -18.36
CA ASN A 96 15.50 0.46 -18.67
C ASN A 96 16.21 0.52 -20.02
N ASP A 97 15.53 0.07 -21.07
CA ASP A 97 16.05 0.12 -22.42
C ASP A 97 16.15 1.57 -22.90
N ASN A 98 17.20 1.83 -23.68
CA ASN A 98 17.49 3.16 -24.23
C ASN A 98 17.59 4.27 -23.16
N ARG A 99 17.87 3.92 -21.91
CA ARG A 99 17.98 4.86 -20.78
C ARG A 99 16.73 5.76 -20.66
N ALA A 100 15.55 5.13 -20.60
CA ALA A 100 14.30 5.85 -20.37
C ALA A 100 14.33 6.60 -19.03
N LEU A 101 15.00 6.03 -18.02
CA LEU A 101 15.24 6.60 -16.71
C LEU A 101 16.76 6.69 -16.41
N PRO A 102 17.20 7.68 -15.61
CA PRO A 102 16.43 8.81 -15.06
C PRO A 102 15.96 9.76 -16.15
N LEU A 103 14.93 10.56 -15.84
CA LEU A 103 14.49 11.63 -16.73
C LEU A 103 15.63 12.62 -17.00
N SER A 104 15.76 13.05 -18.23
CA SER A 104 16.76 14.03 -18.63
C SER A 104 16.26 15.46 -18.45
N SER A 105 17.14 16.44 -18.55
CA SER A 105 16.76 17.86 -18.53
C SER A 105 15.90 18.29 -19.73
N GLN A 106 15.76 17.44 -20.73
CA GLN A 106 14.94 17.66 -21.92
C GLN A 106 13.53 17.07 -21.78
N ASP A 107 13.33 16.12 -20.85
CA ASP A 107 12.05 15.45 -20.59
C ASP A 107 11.19 16.35 -19.66
N LYS A 108 10.73 17.50 -20.14
CA LYS A 108 10.04 18.53 -19.36
C LYS A 108 8.53 18.46 -19.44
N ASN A 109 8.00 17.94 -20.52
CA ASN A 109 6.56 17.84 -20.78
C ASN A 109 6.18 16.35 -20.88
N ILE A 110 5.39 15.89 -19.97
CA ILE A 110 5.03 14.47 -19.87
C ILE A 110 3.55 14.26 -20.12
N ALA A 111 3.21 13.37 -21.06
CA ALA A 111 1.88 12.81 -21.16
C ALA A 111 1.72 11.70 -20.10
N LEU A 112 0.98 11.99 -19.05
CA LEU A 112 0.79 11.09 -17.93
C LEU A 112 -0.51 10.31 -18.09
N PHE A 113 -0.43 8.99 -18.29
CA PHE A 113 -1.55 8.10 -18.48
C PHE A 113 -1.76 7.17 -17.28
N GLY A 114 -2.96 6.61 -17.19
CA GLY A 114 -3.36 5.68 -16.14
C GLY A 114 -4.11 6.37 -15.01
N VAL A 115 -5.21 5.77 -14.60
CA VAL A 115 -6.07 6.29 -13.51
C VAL A 115 -5.27 6.54 -12.24
N VAL A 116 -4.31 5.65 -11.92
CA VAL A 116 -3.51 5.71 -10.68
C VAL A 116 -2.54 6.89 -10.66
N SER A 117 -2.22 7.47 -11.82
CA SER A 117 -1.45 8.73 -11.88
C SER A 117 -2.16 9.89 -11.21
N TYR A 118 -3.48 9.87 -11.20
CA TYR A 118 -4.36 10.94 -10.73
C TYR A 118 -5.19 10.53 -9.51
N ASN A 119 -5.35 9.24 -9.28
CA ASN A 119 -5.98 8.64 -8.11
C ASN A 119 -4.98 7.73 -7.41
N PHE A 120 -4.01 8.34 -6.76
CA PHE A 120 -2.85 7.68 -6.19
C PHE A 120 -3.21 6.92 -4.90
N PHE A 121 -2.86 5.65 -4.84
CA PHE A 121 -3.01 4.85 -3.62
C PHE A 121 -1.87 5.14 -2.65
N SER A 122 -2.21 5.59 -1.45
CA SER A 122 -1.24 5.91 -0.39
C SER A 122 -1.31 4.97 0.81
N GLY A 123 -2.12 3.93 0.74
CA GLY A 123 -2.29 2.92 1.77
C GLY A 123 -3.14 1.76 1.29
N GLY A 124 -3.39 0.79 2.16
CA GLY A 124 -4.30 -0.32 1.92
C GLY A 124 -5.73 -0.03 2.40
N THR A 125 -6.51 -1.09 2.61
CA THR A 125 -7.83 -1.07 3.24
C THR A 125 -7.76 -1.59 4.67
N GLY A 126 -8.80 -1.42 5.47
CA GLY A 126 -8.83 -1.85 6.86
C GLY A 126 -7.78 -1.14 7.71
N SER A 127 -6.99 -1.88 8.48
CA SER A 127 -5.90 -1.33 9.31
C SER A 127 -4.77 -0.68 8.49
N GLY A 128 -4.68 -0.97 7.20
CA GLY A 128 -3.77 -0.29 6.27
C GLY A 128 -4.21 1.11 5.84
N ASP A 129 -5.45 1.53 6.15
CA ASP A 129 -5.96 2.87 5.88
C ASP A 129 -5.75 3.80 7.06
N ILE A 130 -4.51 4.22 7.25
CA ILE A 130 -4.08 5.08 8.36
C ILE A 130 -4.36 6.57 8.09
N ASN A 131 -4.37 7.36 9.17
CA ASN A 131 -4.40 8.81 9.05
C ASN A 131 -3.14 9.33 8.37
N ARG A 132 -3.32 10.02 7.24
CA ARG A 132 -2.24 10.59 6.44
C ARG A 132 -2.33 12.11 6.52
N PRO A 133 -1.35 12.80 7.11
CA PRO A 133 -1.35 14.27 7.15
C PRO A 133 -1.22 14.87 5.75
N TYR A 134 -0.55 14.18 4.84
CA TYR A 134 -0.45 14.53 3.42
C TYR A 134 -0.03 13.30 2.61
N VAL A 135 -0.21 13.38 1.30
CA VAL A 135 0.25 12.39 0.32
C VAL A 135 0.97 13.13 -0.79
N VAL A 136 2.10 12.60 -1.23
CA VAL A 136 2.79 13.08 -2.44
C VAL A 136 2.50 12.10 -3.57
N SER A 137 1.60 12.47 -4.47
CA SER A 137 1.29 11.67 -5.66
C SER A 137 2.41 11.75 -6.71
N LEU A 138 2.33 10.91 -7.75
CA LEU A 138 3.24 11.03 -8.89
C LEU A 138 3.14 12.41 -9.54
N LEU A 139 1.93 12.94 -9.68
CA LEU A 139 1.68 14.28 -10.22
C LEU A 139 2.39 15.36 -9.39
N ASP A 140 2.28 15.29 -8.05
CA ASP A 140 2.96 16.23 -7.14
C ASP A 140 4.47 16.06 -7.21
N GLY A 141 4.96 14.82 -7.29
CA GLY A 141 6.38 14.53 -7.43
C GLY A 141 6.98 15.14 -8.70
N LEU A 142 6.32 14.99 -9.84
CA LEU A 142 6.72 15.58 -11.11
C LEU A 142 6.72 17.12 -11.03
N LYS A 143 5.66 17.71 -10.50
CA LYS A 143 5.54 19.15 -10.29
C LYS A 143 6.67 19.68 -9.39
N ASN A 144 7.02 19.00 -8.32
CA ASN A 144 8.10 19.36 -7.42
C ASN A 144 9.48 19.34 -8.10
N GLN A 145 9.60 18.61 -9.21
CA GLN A 145 10.80 18.59 -10.06
C GLN A 145 10.69 19.53 -11.27
N HIS A 146 9.71 20.44 -11.29
CA HIS A 146 9.45 21.39 -12.38
C HIS A 146 9.18 20.71 -13.74
N ILE A 147 8.58 19.54 -13.69
CA ILE A 147 8.13 18.80 -14.88
C ILE A 147 6.66 19.13 -15.11
N THR A 148 6.33 19.49 -16.34
CA THR A 148 4.98 19.81 -16.78
C THR A 148 4.25 18.51 -17.17
N VAL A 149 3.01 18.37 -16.73
CA VAL A 149 2.11 17.29 -17.16
C VAL A 149 1.08 17.85 -18.13
N ASP A 150 0.76 17.07 -19.16
CA ASP A 150 -0.25 17.46 -20.15
C ASP A 150 -1.61 17.73 -19.50
N GLU A 151 -2.06 18.96 -19.55
CA GLU A 151 -3.30 19.39 -18.89
C GLU A 151 -4.57 18.81 -19.57
N ASN A 152 -4.52 18.48 -20.86
CA ASN A 152 -5.67 17.87 -21.55
C ASN A 152 -5.87 16.43 -21.08
N ILE A 153 -4.77 15.63 -21.03
CA ILE A 153 -4.82 14.26 -20.49
C ILE A 153 -5.26 14.30 -19.04
N LYS A 154 -4.69 15.19 -18.24
CA LYS A 154 -5.05 15.37 -16.84
C LYS A 154 -6.53 15.68 -16.66
N ALA A 155 -7.10 16.60 -17.43
CA ALA A 155 -8.51 16.96 -17.36
C ALA A 155 -9.43 15.78 -17.67
N LEU A 156 -9.08 14.93 -18.67
CA LEU A 156 -9.83 13.72 -18.99
C LEU A 156 -9.85 12.73 -17.83
N TYR A 157 -8.69 12.45 -17.22
CA TYR A 157 -8.62 11.56 -16.07
C TYR A 157 -9.31 12.12 -14.82
N GLN A 158 -9.22 13.42 -14.59
CA GLN A 158 -9.93 14.06 -13.48
C GLN A 158 -11.45 14.02 -13.66
N ALA A 159 -11.96 14.13 -14.89
CA ALA A 159 -13.38 13.97 -15.19
C ALA A 159 -13.85 12.50 -15.02
N HIS A 160 -12.97 11.53 -15.31
CA HIS A 160 -13.27 10.10 -15.13
C HIS A 160 -13.23 9.70 -13.63
N ASN A 161 -12.30 10.26 -12.88
CA ASN A 161 -12.12 9.98 -11.46
C ASN A 161 -13.20 10.68 -10.64
N LYS A 162 -14.18 9.91 -10.16
CA LYS A 162 -15.14 10.46 -9.20
C LYS A 162 -14.42 10.74 -7.87
N PRO A 163 -14.80 11.81 -7.15
CA PRO A 163 -14.29 12.04 -5.80
C PRO A 163 -14.55 10.81 -4.94
N GLN A 164 -13.52 10.34 -4.23
CA GLN A 164 -13.66 9.30 -3.23
C GLN A 164 -13.96 9.94 -1.88
N GLU A 165 -14.86 9.35 -1.12
CA GLU A 165 -15.07 9.75 0.27
C GLU A 165 -13.82 9.43 1.11
N GLN A 166 -13.59 10.22 2.14
CA GLN A 166 -12.45 10.02 3.05
C GLN A 166 -12.56 8.63 3.70
N GLY A 167 -11.51 7.84 3.61
CA GLY A 167 -11.47 6.46 4.11
C GLY A 167 -11.78 5.37 3.08
N GLU A 168 -12.22 5.72 1.88
CA GLU A 168 -12.48 4.77 0.81
C GLU A 168 -11.39 4.83 -0.28
N GLN A 169 -10.39 3.95 -0.19
CA GLN A 169 -9.47 3.73 -1.30
C GLN A 169 -10.00 2.59 -2.18
N LYS A 170 -10.86 2.92 -3.13
CA LYS A 170 -11.38 1.96 -4.12
C LYS A 170 -10.62 2.08 -5.43
N ARG A 171 -10.34 0.93 -6.05
CA ARG A 171 -9.83 0.91 -7.42
C ARG A 171 -10.88 1.44 -8.37
N ILE A 172 -10.53 2.51 -9.09
CA ILE A 172 -11.28 2.97 -10.24
C ILE A 172 -10.78 2.22 -11.47
N GLY A 173 -11.68 1.71 -12.29
CA GLY A 173 -11.32 1.05 -13.54
C GLY A 173 -10.62 2.01 -14.51
N GLU A 174 -9.69 1.47 -15.32
CA GLU A 174 -8.98 2.28 -16.32
C GLU A 174 -9.95 2.86 -17.37
N MET A 175 -9.66 4.07 -17.82
CA MET A 175 -10.46 4.78 -18.81
C MET A 175 -10.04 4.39 -20.24
N PRO A 176 -10.99 4.02 -21.13
CA PRO A 176 -10.69 3.88 -22.54
C PRO A 176 -10.13 5.18 -23.11
N MET A 177 -9.01 5.12 -23.83
CA MET A 177 -8.35 6.29 -24.37
C MET A 177 -8.38 6.26 -25.92
N ASP A 178 -8.94 7.30 -26.53
CA ASP A 178 -8.95 7.44 -27.98
C ASP A 178 -7.53 7.60 -28.54
N THR A 179 -7.21 6.88 -29.59
CA THR A 179 -5.92 6.95 -30.26
C THR A 179 -5.60 8.31 -30.87
N ALA A 180 -6.63 9.12 -31.22
CA ALA A 180 -6.46 10.50 -31.67
C ALA A 180 -5.89 11.37 -30.55
N ILE A 181 -6.37 11.20 -29.31
CA ILE A 181 -5.86 11.89 -28.12
C ILE A 181 -4.41 11.50 -27.86
N ILE A 182 -4.10 10.19 -27.94
CA ILE A 182 -2.72 9.70 -27.74
C ILE A 182 -1.79 10.27 -28.83
N LYS A 183 -2.21 10.34 -30.07
CA LYS A 183 -1.43 10.96 -31.16
C LYS A 183 -1.18 12.44 -30.92
N TYR A 184 -2.20 13.18 -30.48
CA TYR A 184 -2.04 14.58 -30.12
C TYR A 184 -1.03 14.74 -28.97
N ALA A 185 -1.16 13.95 -27.91
CA ALA A 185 -0.24 13.94 -26.80
C ALA A 185 1.20 13.59 -27.23
N ALA A 186 1.38 12.60 -28.13
CA ALA A 186 2.68 12.28 -28.69
C ALA A 186 3.28 13.40 -29.53
N GLY A 187 2.45 14.29 -30.12
CA GLY A 187 2.92 15.48 -30.83
C GLY A 187 3.42 16.60 -29.91
N SER A 188 2.82 16.75 -28.72
CA SER A 188 3.00 17.90 -27.82
C SER A 188 3.85 17.63 -26.59
N ASN A 189 4.16 16.37 -26.26
CA ASN A 189 4.93 16.01 -25.07
C ASN A 189 6.24 15.34 -25.43
N ASP A 190 7.21 15.35 -24.51
CA ASP A 190 8.56 14.79 -24.72
C ASP A 190 8.56 13.28 -24.56
N MET A 191 7.74 12.75 -23.65
CA MET A 191 7.57 11.32 -23.38
C MET A 191 6.21 11.01 -22.76
N ALA A 192 5.92 9.72 -22.60
CA ALA A 192 4.77 9.27 -21.82
C ALA A 192 5.21 8.50 -20.57
N ILE A 193 4.38 8.57 -19.53
CA ILE A 193 4.41 7.67 -18.38
C ILE A 193 3.04 7.01 -18.27
N ILE A 194 3.01 5.69 -18.07
CA ILE A 194 1.79 4.93 -17.82
C ILE A 194 1.88 4.34 -16.43
N THR A 195 0.90 4.63 -15.56
CA THR A 195 0.81 4.00 -14.25
C THR A 195 -0.29 2.96 -14.23
N LEU A 196 0.03 1.84 -13.63
CA LEU A 196 -0.91 0.76 -13.39
C LEU A 196 -0.89 0.44 -11.91
N GLY A 197 -2.04 0.33 -11.28
CA GLY A 197 -2.13 0.13 -9.85
C GLY A 197 -3.05 -1.02 -9.45
N ARG A 198 -2.70 -1.64 -8.34
CA ARG A 198 -3.53 -2.60 -7.63
C ARG A 198 -3.56 -2.22 -6.17
N ILE A 199 -4.71 -2.33 -5.56
CA ILE A 199 -4.88 -2.12 -4.13
C ILE A 199 -5.42 -3.39 -3.50
N SER A 200 -4.95 -3.71 -2.33
CA SER A 200 -5.47 -4.77 -1.47
C SER A 200 -5.27 -4.38 -0.02
N GLY A 201 -5.95 -5.06 0.87
CA GLY A 201 -5.86 -4.88 2.32
C GLY A 201 -6.92 -5.74 3.00
N GLU A 202 -7.14 -5.52 4.27
CA GLU A 202 -8.15 -6.24 5.03
C GLU A 202 -9.54 -6.12 4.40
N TYR A 203 -10.33 -7.16 4.51
CA TYR A 203 -11.71 -7.30 4.03
C TYR A 203 -11.87 -7.31 2.49
N VAL A 204 -10.79 -7.16 1.74
CA VAL A 204 -10.82 -7.13 0.28
C VAL A 204 -9.82 -8.13 -0.29
N ASP A 205 -10.26 -9.36 -0.45
CA ASP A 205 -9.46 -10.39 -1.12
C ASP A 205 -9.36 -10.09 -2.62
N ARG A 206 -8.17 -10.31 -3.15
CA ARG A 206 -7.93 -10.20 -4.58
C ARG A 206 -8.18 -11.55 -5.26
N VAL A 207 -8.86 -11.50 -6.38
CA VAL A 207 -9.02 -12.66 -7.26
C VAL A 207 -7.83 -12.76 -8.22
N SER A 208 -7.55 -13.97 -8.73
CA SER A 208 -6.41 -14.19 -9.64
C SER A 208 -6.46 -13.33 -10.91
N SER A 209 -7.65 -12.99 -11.39
CA SER A 209 -7.83 -12.08 -12.53
C SER A 209 -7.27 -10.68 -12.28
N ASP A 210 -7.20 -10.21 -11.03
CA ASP A 210 -6.65 -8.89 -10.68
C ASP A 210 -5.13 -8.80 -10.85
N PHE A 211 -4.46 -9.94 -10.98
CA PHE A 211 -3.04 -9.98 -11.30
C PHE A 211 -2.76 -9.51 -12.73
N PHE A 212 -3.65 -9.84 -13.66
CA PHE A 212 -3.50 -9.51 -15.06
C PHE A 212 -4.03 -8.12 -15.39
N LEU A 213 -3.56 -7.56 -16.51
CA LEU A 213 -4.11 -6.32 -17.05
C LEU A 213 -5.54 -6.56 -17.53
N SER A 214 -6.44 -5.63 -17.20
CA SER A 214 -7.76 -5.57 -17.86
C SER A 214 -7.58 -5.29 -19.36
N GLU A 215 -8.63 -5.52 -20.14
CA GLU A 215 -8.58 -5.23 -21.58
C GLU A 215 -8.29 -3.75 -21.84
N THR A 216 -8.93 -2.84 -21.08
CA THR A 216 -8.71 -1.39 -21.20
C THR A 216 -7.27 -1.00 -20.85
N GLU A 217 -6.68 -1.58 -19.79
CA GLU A 217 -5.27 -1.35 -19.43
C GLU A 217 -4.32 -1.87 -20.52
N ARG A 218 -4.62 -3.04 -21.09
CA ARG A 218 -3.84 -3.65 -22.17
C ARG A 218 -3.84 -2.79 -23.44
N GLU A 219 -5.02 -2.34 -23.85
CA GLU A 219 -5.16 -1.44 -25.00
C GLU A 219 -4.50 -0.08 -24.75
N LEU A 220 -4.59 0.47 -23.57
CA LEU A 220 -3.89 1.70 -23.19
C LEU A 220 -2.38 1.54 -23.38
N VAL A 221 -1.78 0.53 -22.72
CA VAL A 221 -0.33 0.26 -22.81
C VAL A 221 0.10 0.07 -24.27
N LYS A 222 -0.61 -0.78 -25.01
CA LYS A 222 -0.32 -1.07 -26.42
C LYS A 222 -0.36 0.19 -27.29
N ASN A 223 -1.42 0.97 -27.17
CA ASN A 223 -1.62 2.14 -28.04
C ASN A 223 -0.67 3.29 -27.69
N VAL A 224 -0.46 3.59 -26.41
CA VAL A 224 0.49 4.63 -25.98
C VAL A 224 1.89 4.26 -26.42
N THR A 225 2.35 3.04 -26.11
CA THR A 225 3.68 2.60 -26.49
C THR A 225 3.90 2.65 -28.00
N ARG A 226 2.98 2.10 -28.78
CA ARG A 226 3.07 2.09 -30.24
C ARG A 226 3.13 3.51 -30.84
N ILE A 227 2.29 4.42 -30.33
CA ILE A 227 2.17 5.77 -30.91
C ILE A 227 3.37 6.65 -30.50
N PHE A 228 3.80 6.61 -29.26
CA PHE A 228 4.97 7.37 -28.79
C PHE A 228 6.26 6.86 -29.41
N HIS A 229 6.46 5.54 -29.52
CA HIS A 229 7.63 4.98 -30.20
C HIS A 229 7.65 5.33 -31.70
N ALA A 230 6.49 5.35 -32.37
CA ALA A 230 6.42 5.81 -33.77
C ALA A 230 6.79 7.29 -33.94
N ALA A 231 6.67 8.10 -32.87
CA ALA A 231 7.13 9.48 -32.82
C ALA A 231 8.57 9.64 -32.29
N ASN A 232 9.33 8.55 -32.14
CA ASN A 232 10.67 8.49 -31.54
C ASN A 232 10.71 9.03 -30.09
N LYS A 233 9.65 8.81 -29.33
CA LYS A 233 9.52 9.24 -27.93
C LYS A 233 9.48 8.04 -27.00
N LYS A 234 10.00 8.22 -25.79
CA LYS A 234 10.05 7.20 -24.74
C LYS A 234 8.68 6.99 -24.08
N VAL A 235 8.47 5.80 -23.54
CA VAL A 235 7.35 5.44 -22.67
C VAL A 235 7.90 4.69 -21.48
#